data_9dc84bacf3efda44cc788dea4bce65f9
#
_entry.id   9dc84bacf3efda44cc788dea4bce65f9
#
_cell.length_a   1.000
_cell.length_b   1.000
_cell.length_c   1.000
_cell.angle_alpha   90.00
_cell.angle_beta   90.00
_cell.angle_gamma   90.00
#
_symmetry.space_group_name_H-M   'P 1'
#
loop_
_entity.id
_entity.type
_entity.pdbx_description
1 polymer ?
#
loop_
_entity_poly.entity_id
_entity_poly.type
_entity_poly.pdbx_seq_one_letter_code
_entity_poly.pdbx_strand_id
1 'polypeptide(L)'
;MAPASELVTSGWSDPAALAPVGDFDAYVAAVRTELRAHRVPFDPSMAEAELASVAPFRRPPAPGCGAATPRGIAILVHGLSDTAFAMRDLAESLSRQCFEARVLLLPGHGTRPADLMVVDEKDWVGHVQAAVLQAGRENDVVVVAGFSLGAALAVTVATESPGSVDAVIGVSPAYRISSSLLARQARWLSAFRPWLDSGPREEFARYEAMPTRGIASTMALLSRMESGLKGKGAFQSPWMVVQSEDDEVIDVAGNRRIFAARAVDPRSVFLNYFSAEPEDRTDERVIWLPAADVASRVAGLSHLALHIAPGNPHYGLEGTYRNCGSAPFRAEADVQACKQSARVWYGTGRQSPPPGEAGARATFNPHFPDLERRIGGFLAEIDGRQVDRVASSPEGSGRADHAHWTLRRR
;
A
#
# COMPACT_ATOMS: atom_id res chain seq x y z
N MET A 1 8.33 10.27 22.01
CA MET A 1 9.33 10.62 20.99
C MET A 1 10.08 9.38 20.59
N ALA A 2 10.43 9.24 19.32
CA ALA A 2 11.26 8.15 18.83
C ALA A 2 12.61 8.13 19.57
N PRO A 3 13.23 6.95 19.76
CA PRO A 3 14.58 6.85 20.30
C PRO A 3 15.57 7.67 19.49
N ALA A 4 16.58 8.27 20.17
CA ALA A 4 17.58 9.09 19.50
C ALA A 4 18.33 8.34 18.39
N SER A 5 18.50 7.03 18.53
CA SER A 5 19.10 6.15 17.54
C SER A 5 18.29 6.06 16.22
N GLU A 6 17.00 6.29 16.22
CA GLU A 6 16.16 6.31 15.02
C GLU A 6 16.14 7.66 14.32
N LEU A 7 16.50 8.72 15.04
CA LEU A 7 16.52 10.10 14.52
C LEU A 7 17.87 10.49 13.85
N VAL A 8 18.81 9.55 13.77
CA VAL A 8 20.09 9.68 13.04
C VAL A 8 20.18 8.59 11.98
N THR A 9 20.83 8.91 10.86
CA THR A 9 21.01 7.95 9.76
C THR A 9 21.72 6.69 10.23
N SER A 10 21.40 5.56 9.60
CA SER A 10 21.93 4.25 9.97
C SER A 10 23.42 4.09 9.67
N GLY A 11 23.98 4.97 8.83
CA GLY A 11 25.33 4.84 8.30
C GLY A 11 25.41 3.96 7.04
N TRP A 12 24.29 3.47 6.53
CA TRP A 12 24.23 2.87 5.19
C TRP A 12 24.49 3.96 4.15
N SER A 13 25.69 3.94 3.57
CA SER A 13 26.23 5.05 2.79
C SER A 13 25.50 5.29 1.48
N ASP A 14 24.98 4.25 0.85
CA ASP A 14 24.25 4.33 -0.41
C ASP A 14 23.12 3.27 -0.47
N PRO A 15 21.96 3.56 0.12
CA PRO A 15 20.81 2.63 0.03
C PRO A 15 20.30 2.40 -1.39
N ALA A 16 20.60 3.31 -2.32
CA ALA A 16 20.16 3.21 -3.72
C ALA A 16 21.11 2.34 -4.58
N ALA A 17 22.33 2.05 -4.11
CA ALA A 17 23.31 1.25 -4.85
C ALA A 17 22.86 -0.21 -5.06
N LEU A 18 22.03 -0.76 -4.16
CA LEU A 18 21.48 -2.11 -4.30
C LEU A 18 20.24 -2.10 -5.17
N ALA A 19 20.43 -2.03 -6.49
CA ALA A 19 19.35 -2.14 -7.45
C ALA A 19 18.99 -3.62 -7.69
N PRO A 20 17.68 -3.95 -7.90
CA PRO A 20 17.23 -5.31 -8.16
C PRO A 20 17.47 -5.70 -9.64
N VAL A 21 18.73 -5.79 -10.02
CA VAL A 21 19.20 -6.19 -11.35
C VAL A 21 19.88 -7.56 -11.30
N GLY A 22 19.81 -8.32 -12.39
CA GLY A 22 20.35 -9.68 -12.43
C GLY A 22 19.51 -10.65 -11.58
N ASP A 23 20.18 -11.47 -10.78
CA ASP A 23 19.50 -12.43 -9.91
C ASP A 23 18.80 -11.74 -8.74
N PHE A 24 17.48 -11.90 -8.68
CA PHE A 24 16.66 -11.29 -7.62
C PHE A 24 16.98 -11.85 -6.22
N ASP A 25 17.34 -13.14 -6.12
CA ASP A 25 17.73 -13.74 -4.83
C ASP A 25 19.07 -13.18 -4.33
N ALA A 26 19.99 -12.86 -5.23
CA ALA A 26 21.23 -12.15 -4.88
C ALA A 26 20.94 -10.72 -4.35
N TYR A 27 20.02 -9.99 -4.98
CA TYR A 27 19.53 -8.70 -4.45
C TYR A 27 18.96 -8.86 -3.04
N VAL A 28 18.08 -9.83 -2.83
CA VAL A 28 17.48 -10.11 -1.50
C VAL A 28 18.55 -10.39 -0.46
N ALA A 29 19.55 -11.23 -0.79
CA ALA A 29 20.64 -11.57 0.11
C ALA A 29 21.51 -10.35 0.48
N ALA A 30 21.83 -9.51 -0.50
CA ALA A 30 22.59 -8.28 -0.29
C ALA A 30 21.84 -7.30 0.61
N VAL A 31 20.55 -7.02 0.34
CA VAL A 31 19.74 -6.12 1.18
C VAL A 31 19.60 -6.68 2.61
N ARG A 32 19.43 -7.99 2.79
CA ARG A 32 19.38 -8.60 4.13
C ARG A 32 20.67 -8.41 4.92
N THR A 33 21.81 -8.43 4.23
CA THR A 33 23.12 -8.17 4.85
C THR A 33 23.20 -6.73 5.38
N GLU A 34 22.79 -5.76 4.58
CA GLU A 34 22.76 -4.34 4.98
C GLU A 34 21.73 -4.09 6.09
N LEU A 35 20.54 -4.68 6.00
CA LEU A 35 19.55 -4.57 7.06
C LEU A 35 20.08 -5.10 8.39
N ARG A 36 20.80 -6.23 8.39
CA ARG A 36 21.39 -6.79 9.61
C ARG A 36 22.41 -5.85 10.23
N ALA A 37 23.17 -5.13 9.40
CA ALA A 37 24.18 -4.19 9.87
C ALA A 37 23.59 -2.85 10.38
N HIS A 38 22.46 -2.41 9.80
CA HIS A 38 22.01 -1.03 9.93
C HIS A 38 20.65 -0.86 10.61
N ARG A 39 19.81 -1.93 10.67
CA ARG A 39 18.50 -1.88 11.31
C ARG A 39 18.63 -1.91 12.84
N VAL A 40 17.79 -1.11 13.50
CA VAL A 40 17.50 -1.26 14.94
C VAL A 40 16.26 -2.14 15.08
N PRO A 41 16.33 -3.34 15.66
CA PRO A 41 15.15 -4.17 15.87
C PRO A 41 14.17 -3.50 16.84
N PHE A 42 12.89 -3.77 16.68
CA PHE A 42 11.85 -3.33 17.60
C PHE A 42 11.93 -4.13 18.91
N ASP A 43 12.05 -5.44 18.76
CA ASP A 43 12.35 -6.37 19.85
C ASP A 43 13.69 -7.07 19.56
N PRO A 44 14.74 -6.80 20.36
CA PRO A 44 16.04 -7.45 20.17
C PRO A 44 15.99 -8.99 20.21
N SER A 45 15.06 -9.58 20.93
CA SER A 45 14.88 -11.03 20.98
C SER A 45 14.31 -11.62 19.70
N MET A 46 13.66 -10.77 18.87
CA MET A 46 13.02 -11.12 17.60
C MET A 46 13.78 -10.58 16.38
N ALA A 47 15.00 -10.07 16.56
CA ALA A 47 15.74 -9.33 15.54
C ALA A 47 15.83 -10.05 14.17
N GLU A 48 16.13 -11.34 14.14
CA GLU A 48 16.20 -12.12 12.89
C GLU A 48 14.82 -12.37 12.26
N ALA A 49 13.78 -12.58 13.06
CA ALA A 49 12.40 -12.73 12.57
C ALA A 49 11.87 -11.40 12.01
N GLU A 50 12.14 -10.28 12.67
CA GLU A 50 11.83 -8.94 12.16
C GLU A 50 12.56 -8.67 10.85
N LEU A 51 13.87 -8.93 10.80
CA LEU A 51 14.70 -8.76 9.61
C LEU A 51 14.15 -9.57 8.45
N ALA A 52 13.83 -10.85 8.67
CA ALA A 52 13.23 -11.71 7.64
C ALA A 52 11.86 -11.21 7.17
N SER A 53 11.13 -10.51 8.04
CA SER A 53 9.81 -9.99 7.74
C SER A 53 9.85 -8.71 6.90
N VAL A 54 10.80 -7.81 7.17
CA VAL A 54 10.88 -6.49 6.50
C VAL A 54 11.73 -6.49 5.23
N ALA A 55 12.59 -7.50 5.06
CA ALA A 55 13.47 -7.64 3.89
C ALA A 55 12.65 -7.87 2.61
N PRO A 56 13.19 -7.49 1.43
CA PRO A 56 12.61 -7.87 0.15
C PRO A 56 12.55 -9.40 0.05
N PHE A 57 11.61 -9.91 -0.76
CA PHE A 57 11.45 -11.34 -0.94
C PHE A 57 10.82 -11.69 -2.27
N ARG A 58 11.02 -12.93 -2.72
CA ARG A 58 10.37 -13.53 -3.86
C ARG A 58 9.33 -14.55 -3.40
N ARG A 59 8.17 -14.56 -4.04
CA ARG A 59 7.14 -15.59 -3.88
C ARG A 59 6.92 -16.24 -5.24
N PRO A 60 7.28 -17.54 -5.42
CA PRO A 60 6.99 -18.26 -6.65
C PRO A 60 5.49 -18.47 -6.81
N PRO A 61 5.02 -18.85 -8.02
CA PRO A 61 3.65 -19.31 -8.22
C PRO A 61 3.25 -20.39 -7.22
N ALA A 62 2.00 -20.32 -6.76
CA ALA A 62 1.48 -21.28 -5.78
C ALA A 62 1.49 -22.73 -6.35
N PRO A 63 1.62 -23.76 -5.49
CA PRO A 63 1.42 -25.14 -5.92
C PRO A 63 0.05 -25.31 -6.61
N GLY A 64 0.02 -25.98 -7.76
CA GLY A 64 -1.21 -26.15 -8.55
C GLY A 64 -1.32 -25.22 -9.76
N CYS A 65 -0.44 -24.26 -9.93
CA CYS A 65 -0.37 -23.43 -11.14
C CYS A 65 0.06 -24.20 -12.40
N GLY A 66 0.58 -25.38 -12.26
CA GLY A 66 0.73 -26.38 -13.34
C GLY A 66 1.73 -26.07 -14.45
N ALA A 67 2.25 -24.87 -14.55
CA ALA A 67 3.18 -24.46 -15.59
C ALA A 67 4.63 -24.45 -15.08
N ALA A 68 5.59 -24.85 -15.91
CA ALA A 68 7.02 -24.76 -15.61
C ALA A 68 7.50 -23.31 -15.47
N THR A 69 6.79 -22.36 -16.10
CA THR A 69 7.06 -20.92 -16.06
C THR A 69 5.86 -20.16 -15.48
N PRO A 70 6.08 -19.11 -14.70
CA PRO A 70 5.01 -18.25 -14.20
C PRO A 70 4.26 -17.57 -15.36
N ARG A 71 2.98 -17.23 -15.15
CA ARG A 71 2.19 -16.42 -16.10
C ARG A 71 2.82 -15.06 -16.37
N GLY A 72 3.51 -14.51 -15.42
CA GLY A 72 4.17 -13.23 -15.46
C GLY A 72 4.97 -13.01 -14.19
N ILE A 73 5.67 -11.88 -14.16
CA ILE A 73 6.34 -11.38 -12.96
C ILE A 73 5.59 -10.15 -12.45
N ALA A 74 5.23 -10.18 -11.17
CA ALA A 74 4.63 -9.04 -10.49
C ALA A 74 5.66 -8.38 -9.58
N ILE A 75 5.97 -7.12 -9.84
CA ILE A 75 6.82 -6.27 -8.99
C ILE A 75 5.91 -5.56 -7.98
N LEU A 76 6.16 -5.78 -6.69
CA LEU A 76 5.35 -5.19 -5.62
C LEU A 76 6.14 -4.11 -4.87
N VAL A 77 5.51 -2.96 -4.69
CA VAL A 77 6.14 -1.75 -4.14
C VAL A 77 5.32 -1.21 -2.98
N HIS A 78 5.93 -1.15 -1.80
CA HIS A 78 5.28 -0.67 -0.57
C HIS A 78 5.13 0.85 -0.50
N GLY A 79 4.42 1.33 0.52
CA GLY A 79 4.19 2.75 0.80
C GLY A 79 5.37 3.47 1.46
N LEU A 80 5.27 4.81 1.58
CA LEU A 80 6.20 5.59 2.38
C LEU A 80 6.14 5.14 3.84
N SER A 81 7.28 5.04 4.48
CA SER A 81 7.48 4.52 5.84
C SER A 81 7.30 3.01 6.03
N ASP A 82 6.73 2.30 5.07
CA ASP A 82 6.52 0.85 5.16
C ASP A 82 7.77 0.04 4.81
N THR A 83 7.60 -1.27 4.77
CA THR A 83 8.62 -2.22 4.31
C THR A 83 7.97 -3.28 3.40
N ALA A 84 8.76 -4.21 2.91
CA ALA A 84 8.24 -5.34 2.11
C ALA A 84 7.16 -6.15 2.85
N PHE A 85 7.11 -6.09 4.18
CA PHE A 85 6.09 -6.75 4.99
C PHE A 85 4.67 -6.36 4.59
N ALA A 86 4.42 -5.10 4.31
CA ALA A 86 3.10 -4.59 3.93
C ALA A 86 2.53 -5.25 2.66
N MET A 87 3.39 -5.75 1.77
CA MET A 87 2.99 -6.33 0.50
C MET A 87 2.79 -7.86 0.53
N ARG A 88 2.92 -8.51 1.70
CA ARG A 88 2.91 -9.99 1.81
C ARG A 88 1.62 -10.62 1.33
N ASP A 89 0.48 -10.09 1.75
CA ASP A 89 -0.83 -10.69 1.42
C ASP A 89 -1.15 -10.51 -0.06
N LEU A 90 -0.79 -9.35 -0.62
CA LEU A 90 -0.93 -9.12 -2.05
C LEU A 90 0.03 -9.99 -2.87
N ALA A 91 1.26 -10.21 -2.40
CA ALA A 91 2.20 -11.13 -3.03
C ALA A 91 1.69 -12.57 -3.02
N GLU A 92 1.09 -13.00 -1.92
CA GLU A 92 0.44 -14.31 -1.81
C GLU A 92 -0.75 -14.43 -2.77
N SER A 93 -1.58 -13.38 -2.87
CA SER A 93 -2.69 -13.31 -3.81
C SER A 93 -2.20 -13.48 -5.27
N LEU A 94 -1.16 -12.74 -5.66
CA LEU A 94 -0.59 -12.82 -7.01
C LEU A 94 0.08 -14.18 -7.30
N SER A 95 0.71 -14.77 -6.30
CA SER A 95 1.25 -16.14 -6.37
C SER A 95 0.15 -17.17 -6.67
N ARG A 96 -1.03 -17.05 -6.03
CA ARG A 96 -2.21 -17.89 -6.32
C ARG A 96 -2.78 -17.64 -7.71
N GLN A 97 -2.54 -16.46 -8.29
CA GLN A 97 -2.85 -16.16 -9.69
C GLN A 97 -1.77 -16.61 -10.68
N CYS A 98 -0.81 -17.42 -10.20
CA CYS A 98 0.29 -18.00 -10.96
C CYS A 98 1.33 -16.99 -11.46
N PHE A 99 1.43 -15.83 -10.82
CA PHE A 99 2.53 -14.88 -11.02
C PHE A 99 3.68 -15.16 -10.05
N GLU A 100 4.90 -14.94 -10.48
CA GLU A 100 6.02 -14.78 -9.55
C GLU A 100 5.96 -13.38 -8.97
N ALA A 101 5.80 -13.26 -7.65
CA ALA A 101 5.77 -11.96 -6.98
C ALA A 101 7.15 -11.61 -6.43
N ARG A 102 7.67 -10.45 -6.81
CA ARG A 102 8.94 -9.87 -6.35
C ARG A 102 8.64 -8.61 -5.54
N VAL A 103 8.79 -8.71 -4.24
CA VAL A 103 8.54 -7.59 -3.33
C VAL A 103 9.82 -6.84 -3.08
N LEU A 104 9.82 -5.56 -3.43
CA LEU A 104 10.98 -4.67 -3.25
C LEU A 104 11.02 -4.09 -1.84
N LEU A 105 12.20 -3.67 -1.41
CA LEU A 105 12.40 -2.73 -0.33
C LEU A 105 12.97 -1.45 -0.93
N LEU A 106 12.24 -0.34 -0.83
CA LEU A 106 12.66 0.94 -1.38
C LEU A 106 13.89 1.50 -0.63
N PRO A 107 14.81 2.19 -1.32
CA PRO A 107 15.93 2.89 -0.68
C PRO A 107 15.47 3.78 0.48
N GLY A 108 16.21 3.77 1.57
CA GLY A 108 15.92 4.52 2.80
C GLY A 108 14.88 3.87 3.72
N HIS A 109 14.37 2.69 3.39
CA HIS A 109 13.38 1.96 4.19
C HIS A 109 13.98 0.72 4.88
N GLY A 110 13.28 0.23 5.89
CA GLY A 110 13.65 -1.01 6.61
C GLY A 110 14.75 -0.87 7.66
N THR A 111 15.50 0.23 7.70
CA THR A 111 16.59 0.52 8.64
C THR A 111 16.16 1.48 9.74
N ARG A 112 16.26 2.79 9.49
CA ARG A 112 15.87 3.88 10.41
C ARG A 112 15.10 4.97 9.68
N PRO A 113 14.14 5.65 10.33
CA PRO A 113 13.40 6.74 9.70
C PRO A 113 14.29 7.83 9.12
N ALA A 114 15.43 8.13 9.76
CA ALA A 114 16.37 9.16 9.30
C ALA A 114 17.01 8.85 7.93
N ASP A 115 17.03 7.59 7.48
CA ASP A 115 17.56 7.23 6.17
C ASP A 115 16.70 7.76 5.01
N LEU A 116 15.45 8.13 5.28
CA LEU A 116 14.62 8.87 4.31
C LEU A 116 15.11 10.31 4.07
N MET A 117 16.09 10.80 4.84
CA MET A 117 16.69 12.11 4.63
C MET A 117 17.78 12.10 3.55
N VAL A 118 18.34 10.93 3.22
CA VAL A 118 19.48 10.80 2.29
C VAL A 118 19.08 10.21 0.92
N VAL A 119 17.81 9.91 0.72
CA VAL A 119 17.23 9.42 -0.54
C VAL A 119 16.18 10.38 -1.10
N ASP A 120 15.93 10.28 -2.41
CA ASP A 120 14.92 11.09 -3.07
C ASP A 120 14.06 10.27 -4.05
N GLU A 121 13.13 10.95 -4.77
CA GLU A 121 12.22 10.31 -5.71
C GLU A 121 12.95 9.64 -6.90
N LYS A 122 14.15 10.10 -7.25
CA LYS A 122 14.91 9.52 -8.38
C LYS A 122 15.47 8.17 -8.00
N ASP A 123 15.93 8.03 -6.76
CA ASP A 123 16.41 6.76 -6.21
C ASP A 123 15.28 5.73 -6.23
N TRP A 124 14.08 6.11 -5.77
CA TRP A 124 12.92 5.22 -5.78
C TRP A 124 12.47 4.84 -7.19
N VAL A 125 12.38 5.82 -8.10
CA VAL A 125 12.00 5.55 -9.50
C VAL A 125 13.03 4.66 -10.17
N GLY A 126 14.32 4.97 -10.04
CA GLY A 126 15.40 4.17 -10.59
C GLY A 126 15.39 2.73 -10.08
N HIS A 127 15.12 2.54 -8.79
CA HIS A 127 15.03 1.23 -8.16
C HIS A 127 13.90 0.38 -8.72
N VAL A 128 12.67 0.94 -8.82
CA VAL A 128 11.52 0.23 -9.38
C VAL A 128 11.70 0.00 -10.88
N GLN A 129 12.23 0.97 -11.63
CA GLN A 129 12.50 0.84 -13.05
C GLN A 129 13.51 -0.27 -13.34
N ALA A 130 14.56 -0.39 -12.53
CA ALA A 130 15.54 -1.47 -12.65
C ALA A 130 14.89 -2.85 -12.48
N ALA A 131 14.01 -3.01 -11.46
CA ALA A 131 13.27 -4.25 -11.26
C ALA A 131 12.36 -4.60 -12.43
N VAL A 132 11.62 -3.61 -12.95
CA VAL A 132 10.71 -3.78 -14.09
C VAL A 132 11.46 -4.21 -15.35
N LEU A 133 12.56 -3.51 -15.67
CA LEU A 133 13.37 -3.84 -16.84
C LEU A 133 14.05 -5.22 -16.71
N GLN A 134 14.42 -5.62 -15.50
CA GLN A 134 14.96 -6.96 -15.26
C GLN A 134 13.87 -8.03 -15.42
N ALA A 135 12.68 -7.80 -14.88
CA ALA A 135 11.54 -8.72 -15.02
C ALA A 135 11.16 -8.91 -16.49
N GLY A 136 11.15 -7.84 -17.30
CA GLY A 136 10.87 -7.90 -18.75
C GLY A 136 11.90 -8.67 -19.59
N ARG A 137 13.11 -8.94 -19.05
CA ARG A 137 14.08 -9.84 -19.68
C ARG A 137 13.81 -11.33 -19.38
N GLU A 138 13.05 -11.59 -18.33
CA GLU A 138 12.80 -12.94 -17.81
C GLU A 138 11.41 -13.46 -18.14
N ASN A 139 10.44 -12.55 -18.39
CA ASN A 139 9.06 -12.91 -18.72
C ASN A 139 8.41 -11.82 -19.59
N ASP A 140 7.53 -12.26 -20.49
CA ASP A 140 6.83 -11.36 -21.43
C ASP A 140 5.72 -10.54 -20.76
N VAL A 141 5.27 -10.93 -19.57
CA VAL A 141 4.21 -10.21 -18.81
C VAL A 141 4.78 -9.67 -17.50
N VAL A 142 4.79 -8.35 -17.38
CA VAL A 142 5.25 -7.63 -16.19
C VAL A 142 4.12 -6.78 -15.63
N VAL A 143 3.73 -7.07 -14.39
CA VAL A 143 2.72 -6.30 -13.65
C VAL A 143 3.40 -5.54 -12.52
N VAL A 144 3.02 -4.29 -12.29
CA VAL A 144 3.49 -3.54 -11.12
C VAL A 144 2.32 -3.28 -10.18
N ALA A 145 2.42 -3.79 -8.95
CA ALA A 145 1.43 -3.60 -7.91
C ALA A 145 2.02 -2.72 -6.79
N GLY A 146 1.38 -1.60 -6.49
CA GLY A 146 1.88 -0.65 -5.51
C GLY A 146 0.85 -0.25 -4.47
N PHE A 147 1.30 -0.05 -3.23
CA PHE A 147 0.54 0.54 -2.16
C PHE A 147 0.96 2.00 -1.96
N SER A 148 -0.01 2.92 -1.88
CA SER A 148 0.23 4.33 -1.56
C SER A 148 1.30 4.98 -2.46
N LEU A 149 2.48 5.34 -1.92
CA LEU A 149 3.66 5.80 -2.66
C LEU A 149 4.05 4.82 -3.77
N GLY A 150 4.03 3.52 -3.48
CA GLY A 150 4.36 2.47 -4.44
C GLY A 150 3.45 2.46 -5.66
N ALA A 151 2.17 2.83 -5.50
CA ALA A 151 1.26 2.97 -6.63
C ALA A 151 1.61 4.18 -7.52
N ALA A 152 2.05 5.29 -6.92
CA ALA A 152 2.53 6.44 -7.69
C ALA A 152 3.84 6.10 -8.45
N LEU A 153 4.73 5.32 -7.83
CA LEU A 153 5.93 4.79 -8.49
C LEU A 153 5.58 3.88 -9.67
N ALA A 154 4.61 2.98 -9.51
CA ALA A 154 4.14 2.09 -10.57
C ALA A 154 3.66 2.86 -11.81
N VAL A 155 2.82 3.89 -11.61
CA VAL A 155 2.35 4.76 -12.70
C VAL A 155 3.50 5.56 -13.30
N THR A 156 4.40 6.10 -12.49
CA THR A 156 5.57 6.86 -12.96
C THR A 156 6.44 6.01 -13.87
N VAL A 157 6.82 4.81 -13.42
CA VAL A 157 7.67 3.90 -14.21
C VAL A 157 6.98 3.48 -15.51
N ALA A 158 5.69 3.12 -15.44
CA ALA A 158 4.93 2.73 -16.64
C ALA A 158 4.79 3.88 -17.66
N THR A 159 4.72 5.14 -17.21
CA THR A 159 4.69 6.30 -18.11
C THR A 159 6.06 6.65 -18.68
N GLU A 160 7.14 6.47 -17.91
CA GLU A 160 8.50 6.81 -18.34
C GLU A 160 9.15 5.71 -19.18
N SER A 161 8.72 4.46 -19.02
CA SER A 161 9.17 3.29 -19.77
C SER A 161 8.00 2.63 -20.51
N PRO A 162 7.42 3.27 -21.55
CA PRO A 162 6.26 2.73 -22.24
C PRO A 162 6.52 1.33 -22.80
N GLY A 163 5.57 0.42 -22.59
CA GLY A 163 5.67 -0.98 -23.03
C GLY A 163 6.49 -1.89 -22.13
N SER A 164 7.04 -1.38 -21.01
CA SER A 164 7.74 -2.22 -20.02
C SER A 164 6.84 -2.77 -18.92
N VAL A 165 5.60 -2.27 -18.81
CA VAL A 165 4.61 -2.66 -17.80
C VAL A 165 3.30 -2.98 -18.50
N ASP A 166 2.86 -4.23 -18.40
CA ASP A 166 1.64 -4.72 -19.04
C ASP A 166 0.37 -4.37 -18.26
N ALA A 167 0.46 -4.21 -16.94
CA ALA A 167 -0.63 -3.70 -16.11
C ALA A 167 -0.14 -3.06 -14.81
N VAL A 168 -0.93 -2.12 -14.29
CA VAL A 168 -0.69 -1.48 -12.99
C VAL A 168 -1.85 -1.77 -12.04
N ILE A 169 -1.52 -2.17 -10.80
CA ILE A 169 -2.46 -2.32 -9.69
C ILE A 169 -2.07 -1.32 -8.60
N GLY A 170 -2.88 -0.29 -8.39
CA GLY A 170 -2.66 0.71 -7.33
C GLY A 170 -3.64 0.51 -6.18
N VAL A 171 -3.14 0.24 -4.97
CA VAL A 171 -3.96 0.10 -3.77
C VAL A 171 -3.77 1.31 -2.86
N SER A 172 -4.86 1.91 -2.40
CA SER A 172 -4.87 3.19 -1.66
C SER A 172 -3.88 4.21 -2.26
N PRO A 173 -3.93 4.48 -3.58
CA PRO A 173 -2.83 5.11 -4.29
C PRO A 173 -2.65 6.58 -3.89
N ALA A 174 -1.42 6.96 -3.60
CA ALA A 174 -1.07 8.35 -3.31
C ALA A 174 -0.90 9.17 -4.61
N TYR A 175 -1.87 9.13 -5.53
CA TYR A 175 -1.83 10.00 -6.72
C TYR A 175 -2.14 11.45 -6.38
N ARG A 176 -3.00 11.68 -5.36
CA ARG A 176 -3.23 12.97 -4.71
C ARG A 176 -3.40 12.79 -3.21
N ILE A 177 -2.83 13.71 -2.45
CA ILE A 177 -2.86 13.71 -0.98
C ILE A 177 -3.87 14.74 -0.49
N SER A 178 -4.71 14.38 0.50
CA SER A 178 -5.82 15.22 1.00
C SER A 178 -5.36 16.49 1.73
N SER A 179 -4.23 16.46 2.46
CA SER A 179 -3.69 17.61 3.20
C SER A 179 -2.59 18.35 2.42
N SER A 180 -2.91 18.78 1.19
CA SER A 180 -1.95 19.30 0.23
C SER A 180 -1.16 20.55 0.68
N LEU A 181 -1.70 21.38 1.59
CA LEU A 181 -1.03 22.62 1.95
C LEU A 181 0.25 22.38 2.77
N LEU A 182 0.21 21.52 3.79
CA LEU A 182 1.38 21.14 4.59
C LEU A 182 2.38 20.32 3.75
N ALA A 183 1.88 19.39 2.93
CA ALA A 183 2.71 18.61 2.05
C ALA A 183 3.42 19.46 0.97
N ARG A 184 2.74 20.44 0.39
CA ARG A 184 3.35 21.39 -0.57
C ARG A 184 4.43 22.28 0.06
N GLN A 185 4.31 22.60 1.35
CA GLN A 185 5.30 23.37 2.09
C GLN A 185 6.46 22.52 2.62
N ALA A 186 6.34 21.19 2.61
CA ALA A 186 7.36 20.27 3.15
C ALA A 186 8.75 20.51 2.54
N ARG A 187 8.83 20.86 1.25
CA ARG A 187 10.09 21.18 0.57
C ARG A 187 10.82 22.40 1.19
N TRP A 188 10.07 23.41 1.63
CA TRP A 188 10.64 24.59 2.30
C TRP A 188 10.87 24.30 3.78
N LEU A 189 9.97 23.55 4.42
CA LEU A 189 10.07 23.19 5.83
C LEU A 189 11.21 22.24 6.12
N SER A 190 11.61 21.39 5.17
CA SER A 190 12.71 20.41 5.36
C SER A 190 14.05 21.06 5.71
N ALA A 191 14.28 22.30 5.29
CA ALA A 191 15.49 23.05 5.64
C ALA A 191 15.52 23.52 7.09
N PHE A 192 14.35 23.71 7.73
CA PHE A 192 14.22 24.31 9.07
C PHE A 192 13.60 23.36 10.09
N ARG A 193 12.85 22.35 9.63
CA ARG A 193 12.18 21.36 10.47
C ARG A 193 12.43 19.97 9.91
N PRO A 194 13.48 19.27 10.34
CA PRO A 194 13.86 17.98 9.77
C PRO A 194 12.80 16.88 9.98
N TRP A 195 12.01 16.99 11.04
CA TRP A 195 10.98 16.00 11.40
C TRP A 195 9.59 16.61 11.35
N LEU A 196 8.69 15.97 10.61
CA LEU A 196 7.26 16.30 10.63
C LEU A 196 6.59 15.66 11.86
N ASP A 197 6.93 14.40 12.12
CA ASP A 197 6.55 13.64 13.29
C ASP A 197 7.75 12.86 13.83
N SER A 198 7.81 12.69 15.15
CA SER A 198 8.83 11.92 15.85
C SER A 198 8.19 11.07 16.96
N GLY A 199 7.00 10.52 16.69
CA GLY A 199 6.28 9.61 17.58
C GLY A 199 7.11 8.38 17.97
N PRO A 200 6.80 7.73 19.11
CA PRO A 200 7.45 6.49 19.49
C PRO A 200 7.11 5.39 18.50
N ARG A 201 8.03 4.48 18.31
CA ARG A 201 7.81 3.28 17.50
C ARG A 201 6.82 2.35 18.23
N GLU A 202 5.77 1.93 17.55
CA GLU A 202 4.73 1.05 18.09
C GLU A 202 4.74 -0.34 17.46
N GLU A 203 5.50 -0.55 16.37
CA GLU A 203 5.60 -1.81 15.65
C GLU A 203 6.93 -1.95 14.88
N PHE A 204 7.19 -3.15 14.33
CA PHE A 204 8.45 -3.44 13.65
C PHE A 204 8.41 -3.15 12.14
N ALA A 205 7.24 -3.22 11.50
CA ALA A 205 7.15 -3.30 10.04
C ALA A 205 7.20 -1.95 9.33
N ARG A 206 6.99 -0.84 10.05
CA ARG A 206 7.01 0.50 9.47
C ARG A 206 7.63 1.55 10.41
N TYR A 207 7.93 2.71 9.84
CA TYR A 207 8.36 3.88 10.60
C TYR A 207 7.17 4.67 11.14
N GLU A 208 7.23 5.07 12.41
CA GLU A 208 6.28 6.03 13.00
C GLU A 208 6.82 7.46 12.92
N ALA A 209 8.14 7.63 13.03
CA ALA A 209 8.75 8.94 12.82
C ALA A 209 8.87 9.26 11.33
N MET A 210 8.48 10.49 10.95
CA MET A 210 8.43 10.92 9.54
C MET A 210 9.34 12.13 9.31
N PRO A 211 10.45 11.96 8.56
CA PRO A 211 11.26 13.09 8.13
C PRO A 211 10.53 13.95 7.10
N THR A 212 10.64 15.27 7.25
CA THR A 212 10.06 16.23 6.30
C THR A 212 10.60 16.02 4.87
N ARG A 213 11.86 15.57 4.74
CA ARG A 213 12.46 15.23 3.45
C ARG A 213 11.73 14.08 2.73
N GLY A 214 11.31 13.02 3.45
CA GLY A 214 10.55 11.91 2.86
C GLY A 214 9.22 12.39 2.24
N ILE A 215 8.51 13.31 2.91
CA ILE A 215 7.32 13.94 2.34
C ILE A 215 7.66 14.83 1.13
N ALA A 216 8.76 15.59 1.19
CA ALA A 216 9.19 16.43 0.07
C ALA A 216 9.53 15.59 -1.18
N SER A 217 10.23 14.47 -1.01
CA SER A 217 10.52 13.51 -2.08
C SER A 217 9.25 12.86 -2.63
N THR A 218 8.28 12.54 -1.75
CA THR A 218 6.96 12.08 -2.20
C THR A 218 6.27 13.13 -3.08
N MET A 219 6.23 14.39 -2.67
CA MET A 219 5.61 15.45 -3.46
C MET A 219 6.33 15.68 -4.80
N ALA A 220 7.65 15.51 -4.85
CA ALA A 220 8.42 15.55 -6.10
C ALA A 220 8.02 14.40 -7.04
N LEU A 221 7.87 13.18 -6.49
CA LEU A 221 7.37 12.02 -7.24
C LEU A 221 5.97 12.28 -7.81
N LEU A 222 5.02 12.80 -7.02
CA LEU A 222 3.66 13.07 -7.49
C LEU A 222 3.65 14.11 -8.61
N SER A 223 4.50 15.13 -8.52
CA SER A 223 4.67 16.13 -9.58
C SER A 223 5.25 15.50 -10.85
N ARG A 224 6.21 14.59 -10.72
CA ARG A 224 6.82 13.83 -11.82
C ARG A 224 5.79 12.92 -12.50
N MET A 225 5.03 12.15 -11.72
CA MET A 225 3.93 11.31 -12.19
C MET A 225 2.88 12.12 -12.96
N GLU A 226 2.42 13.24 -12.39
CA GLU A 226 1.43 14.11 -13.04
C GLU A 226 1.94 14.67 -14.36
N SER A 227 3.22 15.06 -14.41
CA SER A 227 3.88 15.53 -15.63
C SER A 227 3.97 14.42 -16.69
N GLY A 228 4.32 13.20 -16.29
CA GLY A 228 4.33 12.03 -17.17
C GLY A 228 2.96 11.72 -17.76
N LEU A 229 1.92 11.73 -16.93
CA LEU A 229 0.55 11.52 -17.35
C LEU A 229 0.03 12.62 -18.31
N LYS A 230 0.42 13.88 -18.10
CA LYS A 230 0.03 15.01 -18.98
C LYS A 230 0.81 15.02 -20.27
N GLY A 231 2.12 14.80 -20.22
CA GLY A 231 3.02 14.94 -21.36
C GLY A 231 2.89 13.85 -22.42
N LYS A 232 2.49 12.66 -22.03
CA LYS A 232 2.33 11.49 -22.92
C LYS A 232 0.88 11.17 -23.28
N GLY A 233 -0.05 12.03 -22.89
CA GLY A 233 -1.48 11.82 -23.09
C GLY A 233 -2.09 10.84 -22.11
N ALA A 234 -2.94 9.94 -22.61
CA ALA A 234 -3.62 8.96 -21.79
C ALA A 234 -2.68 7.83 -21.37
N PHE A 235 -2.94 7.27 -20.19
CA PHE A 235 -2.20 6.12 -19.67
C PHE A 235 -2.58 4.85 -20.44
N GLN A 236 -1.60 4.19 -21.07
CA GLN A 236 -1.85 3.14 -22.05
C GLN A 236 -1.98 1.74 -21.44
N SER A 237 -1.31 1.47 -20.31
CA SER A 237 -1.41 0.16 -19.66
C SER A 237 -2.76 0.01 -18.96
N PRO A 238 -3.37 -1.20 -18.94
CA PRO A 238 -4.50 -1.50 -18.09
C PRO A 238 -4.24 -1.10 -16.65
N TRP A 239 -5.20 -0.45 -16.02
CA TRP A 239 -5.03 0.15 -14.71
C TRP A 239 -6.13 -0.27 -13.74
N MET A 240 -5.78 -1.07 -12.75
CA MET A 240 -6.67 -1.34 -11.62
C MET A 240 -6.34 -0.39 -10.47
N VAL A 241 -7.34 0.34 -10.00
CA VAL A 241 -7.25 1.15 -8.78
C VAL A 241 -8.15 0.54 -7.72
N VAL A 242 -7.64 0.41 -6.51
CA VAL A 242 -8.37 -0.07 -5.33
C VAL A 242 -8.26 0.98 -4.25
N GLN A 243 -9.37 1.59 -3.85
CA GLN A 243 -9.35 2.59 -2.77
C GLN A 243 -10.63 2.55 -1.92
N SER A 244 -10.64 3.31 -0.83
CA SER A 244 -11.79 3.50 0.04
C SER A 244 -12.19 4.98 0.10
N GLU A 245 -13.49 5.27 0.09
CA GLU A 245 -14.03 6.61 0.36
C GLU A 245 -13.72 7.07 1.79
N ASP A 246 -13.45 6.12 2.68
CA ASP A 246 -13.12 6.38 4.07
C ASP A 246 -11.64 6.75 4.28
N ASP A 247 -10.80 6.65 3.23
CA ASP A 247 -9.38 6.95 3.30
C ASP A 247 -9.16 8.41 3.72
N GLU A 248 -8.42 8.60 4.79
CA GLU A 248 -8.16 9.92 5.40
C GLU A 248 -6.84 10.56 4.92
N VAL A 249 -6.03 9.82 4.16
CA VAL A 249 -4.70 10.25 3.71
C VAL A 249 -4.72 10.85 2.30
N ILE A 250 -5.46 10.19 1.39
CA ILE A 250 -5.50 10.56 -0.03
C ILE A 250 -6.69 11.45 -0.38
N ASP A 251 -6.58 12.23 -1.46
CA ASP A 251 -7.71 12.90 -2.11
C ASP A 251 -8.44 11.89 -3.00
N VAL A 252 -9.39 11.18 -2.41
CA VAL A 252 -10.17 10.10 -3.04
C VAL A 252 -10.85 10.56 -4.32
N ALA A 253 -11.53 11.71 -4.28
CA ALA A 253 -12.19 12.30 -5.45
C ALA A 253 -11.16 12.74 -6.51
N GLY A 254 -10.00 13.23 -6.07
CA GLY A 254 -8.88 13.58 -6.96
C GLY A 254 -8.35 12.38 -7.72
N ASN A 255 -8.21 11.24 -7.06
CA ASN A 255 -7.77 9.99 -7.68
C ASN A 255 -8.78 9.50 -8.73
N ARG A 256 -10.10 9.55 -8.44
CA ARG A 256 -11.14 9.22 -9.44
C ARG A 256 -11.05 10.14 -10.67
N ARG A 257 -10.87 11.45 -10.46
CA ARG A 257 -10.69 12.39 -11.59
C ARG A 257 -9.46 12.07 -12.44
N ILE A 258 -8.33 11.69 -11.82
CA ILE A 258 -7.12 11.27 -12.55
C ILE A 258 -7.41 10.01 -13.36
N PHE A 259 -8.01 9.00 -12.74
CA PHE A 259 -8.38 7.76 -13.42
C PHE A 259 -9.33 8.02 -14.59
N ALA A 260 -10.43 8.73 -14.37
CA ALA A 260 -11.42 9.06 -15.41
C ALA A 260 -10.79 9.78 -16.61
N ALA A 261 -9.84 10.69 -16.35
CA ALA A 261 -9.20 11.51 -17.39
C ALA A 261 -8.03 10.80 -18.10
N ARG A 262 -7.42 9.76 -17.51
CA ARG A 262 -6.15 9.21 -17.98
C ARG A 262 -6.17 7.72 -18.32
N ALA A 263 -7.02 6.92 -17.69
CA ALA A 263 -7.17 5.51 -18.00
C ALA A 263 -7.97 5.34 -19.30
N VAL A 264 -7.32 4.92 -20.38
CA VAL A 264 -7.96 4.74 -21.69
C VAL A 264 -8.12 3.28 -22.08
N ASP A 265 -7.32 2.38 -21.52
CA ASP A 265 -7.48 0.97 -21.80
C ASP A 265 -8.84 0.50 -21.25
N PRO A 266 -9.68 -0.17 -22.06
CA PRO A 266 -11.03 -0.57 -21.65
C PRO A 266 -11.04 -1.63 -20.52
N ARG A 267 -9.92 -2.31 -20.28
CA ARG A 267 -9.74 -3.23 -19.16
C ARG A 267 -9.48 -2.52 -17.84
N SER A 268 -9.25 -1.20 -17.86
CA SER A 268 -9.00 -0.43 -16.63
C SER A 268 -10.25 -0.39 -15.76
N VAL A 269 -10.07 -0.63 -14.45
CA VAL A 269 -11.15 -0.71 -13.46
C VAL A 269 -10.79 0.01 -12.18
N PHE A 270 -11.79 0.62 -11.56
CA PHE A 270 -11.63 1.30 -10.28
C PHE A 270 -12.54 0.63 -9.23
N LEU A 271 -11.96 -0.04 -8.25
CA LEU A 271 -12.67 -0.64 -7.13
C LEU A 271 -12.70 0.37 -5.99
N ASN A 272 -13.89 0.82 -5.61
CA ASN A 272 -14.06 1.87 -4.62
C ASN A 272 -14.93 1.37 -3.46
N TYR A 273 -14.31 1.15 -2.31
CA TYR A 273 -15.00 0.74 -1.10
C TYR A 273 -15.64 1.94 -0.41
N PHE A 274 -16.85 1.80 0.13
CA PHE A 274 -17.57 2.86 0.81
C PHE A 274 -18.30 2.37 2.08
N SER A 275 -18.33 3.21 3.11
CA SER A 275 -19.14 2.99 4.32
C SER A 275 -20.44 3.80 4.29
N ALA A 276 -20.47 4.90 3.55
CA ALA A 276 -21.65 5.72 3.31
C ALA A 276 -21.89 5.84 1.81
N GLU A 277 -23.17 5.79 1.39
CA GLU A 277 -23.56 5.87 -0.02
C GLU A 277 -22.95 7.07 -0.72
N PRO A 278 -22.18 6.85 -1.80
CA PRO A 278 -21.59 7.91 -2.56
C PRO A 278 -22.61 8.67 -3.41
N GLU A 279 -22.43 9.99 -3.52
CA GLU A 279 -23.33 10.86 -4.25
C GLU A 279 -23.20 10.73 -5.79
N ASP A 280 -22.00 10.41 -6.28
CA ASP A 280 -21.69 10.34 -7.72
C ASP A 280 -21.21 8.92 -8.09
N ARG A 281 -21.95 8.27 -9.00
CA ARG A 281 -21.68 6.92 -9.55
C ARG A 281 -21.70 6.91 -11.08
N THR A 282 -21.32 7.98 -11.72
CA THR A 282 -21.50 8.18 -13.18
C THR A 282 -20.47 7.43 -14.04
N ASP A 283 -19.25 7.15 -13.55
CA ASP A 283 -18.25 6.38 -14.32
C ASP A 283 -18.50 4.87 -14.14
N GLU A 284 -18.92 4.19 -15.22
CA GLU A 284 -19.23 2.76 -15.22
C GLU A 284 -18.02 1.85 -14.95
N ARG A 285 -16.80 2.37 -15.08
CA ARG A 285 -15.57 1.65 -14.73
C ARG A 285 -15.31 1.64 -13.22
N VAL A 286 -16.07 2.41 -12.44
CA VAL A 286 -16.00 2.44 -10.98
C VAL A 286 -16.96 1.40 -10.41
N ILE A 287 -16.41 0.37 -9.81
CA ILE A 287 -17.17 -0.66 -9.09
C ILE A 287 -17.22 -0.26 -7.61
N TRP A 288 -18.43 -0.02 -7.13
CA TRP A 288 -18.69 0.38 -5.75
C TRP A 288 -18.90 -0.85 -4.86
N LEU A 289 -18.15 -0.95 -3.79
CA LEU A 289 -18.11 -2.11 -2.91
C LEU A 289 -18.34 -1.68 -1.45
N PRO A 290 -19.10 -2.44 -0.65
CA PRO A 290 -19.26 -2.12 0.76
C PRO A 290 -17.92 -2.24 1.51
N ALA A 291 -17.63 -1.27 2.37
CA ALA A 291 -16.46 -1.29 3.24
C ALA A 291 -16.75 -1.95 4.59
N ALA A 292 -17.99 -1.78 5.08
CA ALA A 292 -18.38 -2.29 6.39
C ALA A 292 -18.58 -3.79 6.39
N ASP A 293 -18.16 -4.45 7.49
CA ASP A 293 -18.44 -5.85 7.80
C ASP A 293 -18.66 -6.02 9.29
N VAL A 294 -19.89 -6.30 9.68
CA VAL A 294 -20.30 -6.43 11.09
C VAL A 294 -19.63 -7.66 11.74
N ALA A 295 -19.48 -8.76 10.99
CA ALA A 295 -18.90 -9.99 11.52
C ALA A 295 -17.44 -9.78 11.94
N SER A 296 -16.67 -9.01 11.18
CA SER A 296 -15.29 -8.63 11.50
C SER A 296 -15.20 -7.33 12.31
N ARG A 297 -16.35 -6.73 12.70
CA ARG A 297 -16.42 -5.45 13.45
C ARG A 297 -15.71 -4.32 12.70
N VAL A 298 -15.84 -4.27 11.40
CA VAL A 298 -15.30 -3.23 10.53
C VAL A 298 -16.40 -2.28 10.13
N ALA A 299 -16.23 -0.98 10.38
CA ALA A 299 -17.16 0.08 10.04
C ALA A 299 -16.74 0.85 8.78
N GLY A 300 -15.47 0.80 8.43
CA GLY A 300 -14.90 1.47 7.27
C GLY A 300 -13.43 1.08 7.10
N LEU A 301 -12.90 1.27 5.89
CA LEU A 301 -11.54 0.85 5.53
C LEU A 301 -10.61 2.06 5.48
N SER A 302 -9.60 2.07 6.36
CA SER A 302 -8.58 3.11 6.39
C SER A 302 -7.58 2.95 5.24
N HIS A 303 -6.70 3.94 5.10
CA HIS A 303 -5.59 3.94 4.14
C HIS A 303 -4.75 2.65 4.16
N LEU A 304 -4.55 2.07 5.36
CA LEU A 304 -3.68 0.91 5.57
C LEU A 304 -4.36 -0.44 5.31
N ALA A 305 -5.68 -0.49 5.21
CA ALA A 305 -6.43 -1.73 5.33
C ALA A 305 -6.49 -2.56 4.05
N LEU A 306 -6.60 -1.92 2.88
CA LEU A 306 -7.12 -2.54 1.65
C LEU A 306 -6.32 -3.74 1.15
N HIS A 307 -4.99 -3.72 1.30
CA HIS A 307 -4.07 -4.74 0.79
C HIS A 307 -3.69 -5.82 1.81
N ILE A 308 -4.25 -5.75 3.00
CA ILE A 308 -3.98 -6.68 4.11
C ILE A 308 -5.15 -7.65 4.28
N ALA A 309 -4.87 -8.94 4.30
CA ALA A 309 -5.87 -9.98 4.51
C ALA A 309 -6.32 -10.06 6.00
N PRO A 310 -7.56 -10.47 6.29
CA PRO A 310 -8.03 -10.62 7.67
C PRO A 310 -7.27 -11.69 8.47
N GLY A 311 -6.64 -12.65 7.80
CA GLY A 311 -5.78 -13.67 8.41
C GLY A 311 -4.31 -13.26 8.57
N ASN A 312 -3.94 -12.00 8.30
CA ASN A 312 -2.57 -11.54 8.48
C ASN A 312 -2.16 -11.66 9.96
N PRO A 313 -0.99 -12.30 10.27
CA PRO A 313 -0.61 -12.57 11.66
C PRO A 313 -0.26 -11.33 12.48
N HIS A 314 -0.01 -10.20 11.81
CA HIS A 314 0.33 -8.94 12.48
C HIS A 314 -0.80 -7.93 12.41
N TYR A 315 -1.33 -7.63 11.22
CA TYR A 315 -2.33 -6.59 11.00
C TYR A 315 -3.77 -7.09 10.92
N GLY A 316 -4.00 -8.40 10.84
CA GLY A 316 -5.31 -9.01 10.66
C GLY A 316 -6.21 -8.94 11.90
N LEU A 317 -7.39 -9.54 11.79
CA LEU A 317 -8.42 -9.53 12.84
C LEU A 317 -7.91 -10.06 14.19
N GLU A 318 -7.14 -11.14 14.17
CA GLU A 318 -6.49 -11.76 15.34
C GLU A 318 -4.97 -11.47 15.37
N GLY A 319 -4.55 -10.41 14.68
CA GLY A 319 -3.15 -10.02 14.56
C GLY A 319 -2.54 -9.48 15.86
N THR A 320 -1.22 -9.47 15.92
CA THR A 320 -0.47 -9.03 17.12
C THR A 320 -0.43 -7.50 17.27
N TYR A 321 -0.74 -6.75 16.21
CA TYR A 321 -0.74 -5.28 16.21
C TYR A 321 -2.15 -4.71 16.09
N ARG A 322 -2.43 -3.71 16.91
CA ARG A 322 -3.68 -2.94 16.87
C ARG A 322 -3.38 -1.46 16.77
N ASN A 323 -3.82 -0.82 15.71
CA ASN A 323 -3.61 0.61 15.51
C ASN A 323 -4.62 1.42 16.32
N CYS A 324 -4.27 1.74 17.56
CA CYS A 324 -5.08 2.57 18.44
C CYS A 324 -4.90 4.08 18.20
N GLY A 325 -3.94 4.47 17.36
CA GLY A 325 -3.57 5.86 17.13
C GLY A 325 -2.80 6.46 18.31
N SER A 326 -2.47 7.74 18.20
CA SER A 326 -1.73 8.49 19.20
C SER A 326 -2.23 9.94 19.31
N ALA A 327 -1.97 10.59 20.45
CA ALA A 327 -2.15 12.03 20.58
C ALA A 327 -1.17 12.78 19.63
N PRO A 328 -1.51 13.95 19.07
CA PRO A 328 -2.74 14.71 19.32
C PRO A 328 -3.94 14.33 18.42
N PHE A 329 -3.79 13.32 17.54
CA PHE A 329 -4.79 12.96 16.54
C PHE A 329 -6.01 12.22 17.14
N ARG A 330 -5.84 11.67 18.36
CA ARG A 330 -6.89 10.97 19.08
C ARG A 330 -6.81 11.30 20.56
N ALA A 331 -7.97 11.37 21.24
CA ALA A 331 -8.01 11.59 22.69
C ALA A 331 -7.32 10.45 23.43
N GLU A 332 -6.51 10.77 24.44
CA GLU A 332 -5.76 9.77 25.22
C GLU A 332 -6.66 8.71 25.84
N ALA A 333 -7.85 9.10 26.33
CA ALA A 333 -8.85 8.17 26.86
C ALA A 333 -9.28 7.11 25.82
N ASP A 334 -9.48 7.51 24.56
CA ASP A 334 -9.86 6.60 23.48
C ASP A 334 -8.70 5.67 23.10
N VAL A 335 -7.46 6.16 23.13
CA VAL A 335 -6.26 5.36 22.90
C VAL A 335 -6.11 4.29 23.97
N GLN A 336 -6.29 4.67 25.25
CA GLN A 336 -6.21 3.74 26.38
C GLN A 336 -7.37 2.72 26.34
N ALA A 337 -8.59 3.16 26.05
CA ALA A 337 -9.73 2.27 25.88
C ALA A 337 -9.46 1.22 24.77
N CYS A 338 -8.91 1.65 23.65
CA CYS A 338 -8.52 0.75 22.56
C CYS A 338 -7.46 -0.26 22.98
N LYS A 339 -6.39 0.18 23.66
CA LYS A 339 -5.29 -0.71 24.10
C LYS A 339 -5.72 -1.73 25.15
N GLN A 340 -6.66 -1.35 26.02
CA GLN A 340 -7.13 -2.20 27.16
C GLN A 340 -8.31 -3.12 26.77
N SER A 341 -9.04 -2.82 25.68
CA SER A 341 -10.20 -3.61 25.29
C SER A 341 -9.80 -4.95 24.68
N ALA A 342 -10.46 -6.03 25.10
CA ALA A 342 -10.28 -7.35 24.50
C ALA A 342 -10.72 -7.35 23.02
N ARG A 343 -11.78 -6.58 22.68
CA ARG A 343 -12.31 -6.44 21.33
C ARG A 343 -12.54 -4.97 21.00
N VAL A 344 -12.37 -4.63 19.73
CA VAL A 344 -12.57 -3.27 19.23
C VAL A 344 -13.36 -3.28 17.94
N TRP A 345 -13.92 -2.13 17.57
CA TRP A 345 -14.41 -1.86 16.23
C TRP A 345 -13.29 -1.21 15.40
N TYR A 346 -13.16 -1.66 14.16
CA TYR A 346 -12.19 -1.14 13.22
C TYR A 346 -12.83 -0.12 12.28
N GLY A 347 -12.17 0.99 12.03
CA GLY A 347 -12.66 2.04 11.13
C GLY A 347 -11.59 3.05 10.80
N THR A 348 -12.03 4.27 10.51
CA THR A 348 -11.15 5.43 10.31
C THR A 348 -11.46 6.48 11.37
N GLY A 349 -10.76 7.63 11.35
CA GLY A 349 -11.11 8.75 12.22
C GLY A 349 -12.49 9.38 11.93
N ARG A 350 -13.16 8.97 10.86
CA ARG A 350 -14.49 9.47 10.45
C ARG A 350 -15.64 8.68 11.06
N GLN A 351 -15.43 7.41 11.42
CA GLN A 351 -16.43 6.56 12.07
C GLN A 351 -16.18 6.52 13.57
N SER A 352 -17.27 6.52 14.33
CA SER A 352 -17.22 6.27 15.78
C SER A 352 -17.66 4.84 16.05
N PRO A 353 -17.03 4.12 16.99
CA PRO A 353 -17.51 2.81 17.40
C PRO A 353 -18.93 2.93 18.01
N PRO A 354 -19.69 1.86 18.10
CA PRO A 354 -20.95 1.83 18.85
C PRO A 354 -20.79 2.36 20.26
N PRO A 355 -21.84 2.95 20.88
CA PRO A 355 -21.76 3.45 22.25
C PRO A 355 -21.26 2.38 23.24
N GLY A 356 -20.25 2.73 24.03
CA GLY A 356 -19.62 1.83 25.01
C GLY A 356 -18.56 0.88 24.45
N GLU A 357 -18.30 0.93 23.14
CA GLU A 357 -17.27 0.11 22.49
C GLU A 357 -16.01 0.94 22.20
N ALA A 358 -14.85 0.29 22.23
CA ALA A 358 -13.60 0.92 21.81
C ALA A 358 -13.37 0.77 20.30
N GLY A 359 -12.71 1.77 19.70
CA GLY A 359 -12.38 1.76 18.27
C GLY A 359 -10.89 1.69 18.02
N ALA A 360 -10.48 1.03 16.94
CA ALA A 360 -9.14 1.03 16.38
C ALA A 360 -9.20 1.49 14.91
N ARG A 361 -8.06 1.96 14.37
CA ARG A 361 -7.94 2.19 12.95
C ARG A 361 -7.87 0.85 12.22
N ALA A 362 -8.64 0.69 11.14
CA ALA A 362 -8.66 -0.54 10.35
C ALA A 362 -7.27 -0.80 9.73
N THR A 363 -6.75 -2.00 9.94
CA THR A 363 -5.45 -2.46 9.45
C THR A 363 -5.57 -3.65 8.49
N PHE A 364 -6.77 -4.14 8.26
CA PHE A 364 -7.05 -5.25 7.35
C PHE A 364 -8.37 -5.02 6.60
N ASN A 365 -8.55 -5.74 5.49
CA ASN A 365 -9.72 -5.72 4.65
C ASN A 365 -10.52 -7.03 4.84
N PRO A 366 -11.70 -7.03 5.45
CA PRO A 366 -12.51 -8.23 5.59
C PRO A 366 -12.97 -8.80 4.23
N HIS A 367 -13.02 -7.95 3.20
CA HIS A 367 -13.39 -8.31 1.83
C HIS A 367 -12.18 -8.71 0.97
N PHE A 368 -11.01 -8.96 1.56
CA PHE A 368 -9.79 -9.33 0.82
C PHE A 368 -9.98 -10.54 -0.10
N PRO A 369 -10.73 -11.61 0.26
CA PRO A 369 -11.00 -12.71 -0.66
C PRO A 369 -11.78 -12.30 -1.92
N ASP A 370 -12.67 -11.30 -1.84
CA ASP A 370 -13.34 -10.72 -3.01
C ASP A 370 -12.38 -9.88 -3.86
N LEU A 371 -11.55 -9.07 -3.21
CA LEU A 371 -10.49 -8.31 -3.89
C LEU A 371 -9.54 -9.24 -4.64
N GLU A 372 -9.12 -10.34 -4.05
CA GLU A 372 -8.26 -11.34 -4.68
C GLU A 372 -8.89 -11.92 -5.95
N ARG A 373 -10.18 -12.28 -5.92
CA ARG A 373 -10.91 -12.75 -7.12
C ARG A 373 -10.95 -11.69 -8.23
N ARG A 374 -11.16 -10.41 -7.87
CA ARG A 374 -11.18 -9.30 -8.82
C ARG A 374 -9.81 -9.04 -9.44
N ILE A 375 -8.75 -9.11 -8.65
CA ILE A 375 -7.37 -9.07 -9.15
C ILE A 375 -7.14 -10.22 -10.15
N GLY A 376 -7.57 -11.43 -9.81
CA GLY A 376 -7.46 -12.57 -10.70
C GLY A 376 -8.19 -12.38 -12.02
N GLY A 377 -9.42 -11.84 -11.98
CA GLY A 377 -10.19 -11.50 -13.18
C GLY A 377 -9.50 -10.46 -14.06
N PHE A 378 -9.01 -9.38 -13.45
CA PHE A 378 -8.25 -8.35 -14.14
C PHE A 378 -6.99 -8.90 -14.83
N LEU A 379 -6.20 -9.70 -14.11
CA LEU A 379 -4.98 -10.29 -14.65
C LEU A 379 -5.25 -11.29 -15.77
N ALA A 380 -6.38 -11.99 -15.75
CA ALA A 380 -6.75 -12.90 -16.82
C ALA A 380 -7.08 -12.19 -18.15
N GLU A 381 -7.55 -10.94 -18.07
CA GLU A 381 -7.75 -10.11 -19.26
C GLU A 381 -6.42 -9.58 -19.83
N ILE A 382 -5.34 -9.54 -19.02
CA ILE A 382 -4.03 -9.06 -19.45
C ILE A 382 -3.29 -10.10 -20.28
N ASP A 383 -3.30 -11.36 -19.87
CA ASP A 383 -2.57 -12.43 -20.55
C ASP A 383 -3.42 -13.20 -21.60
N GLY A 384 -4.62 -12.69 -21.91
CA GLY A 384 -5.49 -13.23 -22.94
C GLY A 384 -6.15 -14.58 -22.60
N ARG A 385 -6.12 -15.00 -21.34
CA ARG A 385 -6.82 -16.22 -20.87
C ARG A 385 -8.28 -15.86 -20.55
N GLN A 386 -9.23 -16.53 -21.19
CA GLN A 386 -10.64 -16.44 -20.81
C GLN A 386 -10.81 -17.04 -19.42
N VAL A 387 -11.26 -16.20 -18.48
CA VAL A 387 -11.81 -16.69 -17.22
C VAL A 387 -13.28 -17.01 -17.48
N ASP A 388 -13.69 -18.25 -17.24
CA ASP A 388 -15.10 -18.59 -17.14
C ASP A 388 -15.71 -17.68 -16.08
N ARG A 389 -16.57 -16.76 -16.51
CA ARG A 389 -17.33 -15.90 -15.62
C ARG A 389 -18.21 -16.78 -14.76
N VAL A 390 -17.74 -17.12 -13.57
CA VAL A 390 -18.61 -17.70 -12.55
C VAL A 390 -19.68 -16.65 -12.26
N ALA A 391 -20.87 -16.92 -12.75
CA ALA A 391 -22.04 -16.07 -12.53
C ALA A 391 -22.18 -15.86 -11.03
N SER A 392 -22.09 -14.59 -10.61
CA SER A 392 -22.43 -14.15 -9.26
C SER A 392 -23.92 -14.37 -9.08
N SER A 393 -24.31 -15.47 -8.45
CA SER A 393 -25.68 -15.64 -7.95
C SER A 393 -25.90 -14.66 -6.80
N PRO A 394 -26.93 -13.84 -6.83
CA PRO A 394 -27.31 -13.02 -5.69
C PRO A 394 -28.13 -13.89 -4.74
N GLU A 395 -27.49 -14.64 -3.87
CA GLU A 395 -28.19 -15.26 -2.75
C GLU A 395 -27.83 -14.56 -1.46
N GLY A 396 -28.83 -13.96 -0.83
CA GLY A 396 -28.73 -13.49 0.54
C GLY A 396 -29.25 -12.06 0.78
N SER A 397 -30.52 -11.79 0.44
CA SER A 397 -31.21 -10.62 1.01
C SER A 397 -31.56 -10.89 2.48
N GLY A 398 -30.56 -10.85 3.35
CA GLY A 398 -30.76 -10.69 4.77
C GLY A 398 -30.87 -9.20 5.08
N ARG A 399 -32.02 -8.76 5.57
CA ARG A 399 -32.20 -7.42 6.13
C ARG A 399 -31.18 -7.24 7.25
N ALA A 400 -30.14 -6.45 6.98
CA ALA A 400 -29.24 -5.96 8.00
C ALA A 400 -30.01 -4.86 8.77
N ASP A 401 -30.23 -5.08 10.06
CA ASP A 401 -30.64 -4.01 10.97
C ASP A 401 -29.55 -2.94 10.94
N HIS A 402 -29.93 -1.77 10.42
CA HIS A 402 -29.04 -0.60 10.37
C HIS A 402 -28.75 -0.12 11.77
N ALA A 403 -27.59 -0.51 12.32
CA ALA A 403 -27.00 0.20 13.45
C ALA A 403 -26.72 1.64 13.00
N HIS A 404 -27.43 2.60 13.60
CA HIS A 404 -27.28 4.02 13.30
C HIS A 404 -25.88 4.52 13.64
N TRP A 405 -25.09 4.75 12.61
CA TRP A 405 -23.81 5.46 12.70
C TRP A 405 -24.03 6.95 12.53
N THR A 406 -23.66 7.75 13.51
CA THR A 406 -23.74 9.21 13.42
C THR A 406 -22.47 9.78 12.80
N LEU A 407 -22.63 10.41 11.65
CA LEU A 407 -21.58 11.24 11.04
C LEU A 407 -21.37 12.50 11.88
N ARG A 408 -20.16 12.69 12.41
CA ARG A 408 -19.77 14.01 12.95
C ARG A 408 -19.56 14.98 11.78
N ARG A 409 -20.46 15.95 11.63
CA ARG A 409 -20.23 17.12 10.77
C ARG A 409 -19.29 18.06 11.51
N ARG A 410 -18.17 18.37 10.92
CA ARG A 410 -17.37 19.56 11.16
C ARG A 410 -17.10 20.26 9.85
#